data_44c6ba47320d1d8f080925469bb2839c
#
_entry.id   44c6ba47320d1d8f080925469bb2839c
#
_cell.length_a   1.000
_cell.length_b   1.000
_cell.length_c   1.000
_cell.angle_alpha   90.00
_cell.angle_beta   90.00
_cell.angle_gamma   90.00
#
_symmetry.space_group_name_H-M   'P 1'
#
loop_
_entity.id
_entity.type
_entity.pdbx_description
1 polymer ?
#
loop_
_entity_poly.entity_id
_entity_poly.type
_entity_poly.pdbx_seq_one_letter_code
_entity_poly.pdbx_strand_id
1 'polypeptide(L)'
;MSKKLYLTKYKSPRFTIKRISLSMVNKSYFDWFNDKTTKKYIEFSPKNISDLKKNVIFNLKKKDVLFFGIFFQKKHIGNIKFEKIDLNTSSSYFGILIGEKKWRKKGVAREVLEKSMDILYEKFGIFKFFLGVNKENKDAIKLYSNLGFMKIQSKKKKFINQKMFKNLQKSKIVIGTAQFGSQYGINNNQKKISNLEIKKIKNYAIKNCINSFETAQSYGDAESRLGILNMKNLSVITKIKRLNQEYDQKKIYALIKDSLKKLKLKQIYGLMIHDTKDLEGTSGLKTFHFLKTLKKKVNKEYWRGSL
;
A
#
# COMPACT_ATOMS: atom_id res chain seq x y z
N MET A 1 -1.01 -19.40 24.76
CA MET A 1 0.40 -19.53 24.30
C MET A 1 0.76 -18.35 23.42
N SER A 2 1.73 -17.51 23.83
CA SER A 2 2.15 -16.36 23.00
C SER A 2 2.86 -16.89 21.75
N LYS A 3 2.35 -16.56 20.56
CA LYS A 3 3.03 -16.86 19.29
C LYS A 3 4.42 -16.24 19.32
N LYS A 4 5.46 -17.08 19.35
CA LYS A 4 6.85 -16.62 19.30
C LYS A 4 7.12 -15.98 17.93
N LEU A 5 7.57 -14.73 17.90
CA LEU A 5 8.00 -14.05 16.68
C LEU A 5 9.30 -14.68 16.17
N TYR A 6 9.18 -15.64 15.27
CA TYR A 6 10.33 -16.34 14.71
C TYR A 6 10.34 -16.24 13.17
N LEU A 7 11.30 -15.49 12.65
CA LEU A 7 11.53 -15.33 11.23
C LEU A 7 13.03 -15.13 11.00
N THR A 8 13.66 -16.06 10.30
CA THR A 8 15.12 -16.05 10.08
C THR A 8 15.52 -15.44 8.76
N LYS A 9 14.73 -15.71 7.69
CA LYS A 9 15.08 -15.34 6.33
C LYS A 9 13.85 -15.32 5.43
N TYR A 10 13.82 -14.38 4.48
CA TYR A 10 12.90 -14.34 3.36
C TYR A 10 13.55 -13.62 2.17
N LYS A 11 12.89 -13.69 1.01
CA LYS A 11 13.39 -13.08 -0.22
C LYS A 11 12.35 -12.13 -0.81
N SER A 12 12.81 -11.04 -1.37
CA SER A 12 12.12 -10.24 -2.37
C SER A 12 12.66 -10.60 -3.77
N PRO A 13 12.12 -10.06 -4.87
CA PRO A 13 12.61 -10.36 -6.20
C PRO A 13 14.13 -10.23 -6.38
N ARG A 14 14.73 -9.18 -5.81
CA ARG A 14 16.18 -8.92 -5.95
C ARG A 14 17.01 -9.16 -4.70
N PHE A 15 16.39 -9.13 -3.50
CA PHE A 15 17.12 -9.09 -2.24
C PHE A 15 16.80 -10.26 -1.34
N THR A 16 17.80 -10.68 -0.56
CA THR A 16 17.62 -11.60 0.55
C THR A 16 17.62 -10.80 1.86
N ILE A 17 16.61 -11.03 2.68
CA ILE A 17 16.46 -10.41 3.99
C ILE A 17 16.71 -11.50 5.03
N LYS A 18 17.76 -11.34 5.84
CA LYS A 18 18.21 -12.32 6.86
C LYS A 18 18.19 -11.67 8.23
N ARG A 19 17.78 -12.42 9.27
CA ARG A 19 17.89 -11.96 10.64
C ARG A 19 19.30 -11.50 10.90
N ILE A 20 19.46 -10.32 11.52
CA ILE A 20 20.78 -9.75 11.84
C ILE A 20 21.50 -10.69 12.80
N SER A 21 22.82 -10.78 12.66
CA SER A 21 23.72 -11.48 13.58
C SER A 21 24.94 -10.59 13.91
N LEU A 22 25.65 -10.93 14.97
CA LEU A 22 26.85 -10.18 15.35
C LEU A 22 27.98 -10.26 14.31
N SER A 23 28.03 -11.35 13.55
CA SER A 23 28.99 -11.51 12.45
C SER A 23 28.78 -10.50 11.31
N MET A 24 27.58 -9.92 11.20
CA MET A 24 27.29 -8.87 10.21
C MET A 24 27.75 -7.48 10.68
N VAL A 25 28.10 -7.31 11.96
CA VAL A 25 28.53 -6.04 12.52
C VAL A 25 30.02 -5.86 12.30
N ASN A 26 30.36 -5.18 11.22
CA ASN A 26 31.73 -4.90 10.78
C ASN A 26 31.93 -3.41 10.50
N LYS A 27 33.14 -3.04 10.06
CA LYS A 27 33.50 -1.66 9.74
C LYS A 27 32.57 -1.06 8.67
N SER A 28 32.24 -1.80 7.59
CA SER A 28 31.37 -1.31 6.53
C SER A 28 29.98 -0.95 7.06
N TYR A 29 29.39 -1.77 7.95
CA TYR A 29 28.12 -1.46 8.59
C TYR A 29 28.21 -0.25 9.52
N PHE A 30 29.30 -0.13 10.29
CA PHE A 30 29.55 1.03 11.15
C PHE A 30 29.68 2.32 10.33
N ASP A 31 30.37 2.29 9.20
CA ASP A 31 30.62 3.45 8.34
C ASP A 31 29.32 4.05 7.76
N TRP A 32 28.24 3.26 7.66
CA TRP A 32 26.93 3.81 7.24
C TRP A 32 26.40 4.89 8.18
N PHE A 33 26.72 4.83 9.47
CA PHE A 33 26.32 5.82 10.48
C PHE A 33 27.18 7.08 10.44
N ASN A 34 28.38 7.00 9.87
CA ASN A 34 29.27 8.14 9.69
C ASN A 34 28.99 8.93 8.41
N ASP A 35 28.18 8.38 7.50
CA ASP A 35 27.78 9.08 6.30
C ASP A 35 26.91 10.30 6.63
N LYS A 36 27.33 11.50 6.19
CA LYS A 36 26.65 12.77 6.48
C LYS A 36 25.16 12.77 6.11
N THR A 37 24.81 12.12 4.98
CA THR A 37 23.43 12.06 4.51
C THR A 37 22.57 11.11 5.35
N THR A 38 23.16 10.02 5.85
CA THR A 38 22.49 9.08 6.75
C THR A 38 22.34 9.69 8.14
N LYS A 39 23.42 10.23 8.71
CA LYS A 39 23.48 10.80 10.06
C LYS A 39 22.43 11.89 10.30
N LYS A 40 22.09 12.65 9.27
CA LYS A 40 21.07 13.70 9.33
C LYS A 40 19.66 13.18 9.72
N TYR A 41 19.34 11.91 9.41
CA TYR A 41 17.97 11.39 9.50
C TYR A 41 17.80 10.19 10.44
N ILE A 42 18.87 9.72 11.07
CA ILE A 42 18.84 8.61 12.03
C ILE A 42 19.01 9.10 13.45
N GLU A 43 18.26 8.50 14.38
CA GLU A 43 18.35 8.85 15.81
C GLU A 43 19.54 8.17 16.51
N PHE A 44 19.86 6.93 16.12
CA PHE A 44 20.94 6.16 16.70
C PHE A 44 22.25 6.44 15.96
N SER A 45 23.25 6.92 16.68
CA SER A 45 24.61 7.18 16.18
C SER A 45 25.63 6.49 17.08
N PRO A 46 26.15 5.30 16.70
CA PRO A 46 27.15 4.59 17.50
C PRO A 46 28.47 5.34 17.49
N LYS A 47 29.18 5.38 18.63
CA LYS A 47 30.51 6.00 18.75
C LYS A 47 31.60 5.11 18.14
N ASN A 48 31.43 3.80 18.19
CA ASN A 48 32.35 2.80 17.69
C ASN A 48 31.63 1.48 17.35
N ILE A 49 32.37 0.51 16.83
CA ILE A 49 31.81 -0.82 16.45
C ILE A 49 31.27 -1.56 17.70
N SER A 50 31.91 -1.38 18.88
CA SER A 50 31.43 -2.00 20.13
C SER A 50 30.04 -1.51 20.49
N ASP A 51 29.80 -0.20 20.42
CA ASP A 51 28.47 0.37 20.65
C ASP A 51 27.42 -0.17 19.67
N LEU A 52 27.79 -0.32 18.39
CA LEU A 52 26.92 -0.90 17.38
C LEU A 52 26.59 -2.37 17.70
N LYS A 53 27.59 -3.16 18.14
CA LYS A 53 27.38 -4.54 18.61
C LYS A 53 26.44 -4.58 19.80
N LYS A 54 26.64 -3.72 20.83
CA LYS A 54 25.76 -3.62 21.99
C LYS A 54 24.32 -3.32 21.58
N ASN A 55 24.11 -2.40 20.64
CA ASN A 55 22.79 -2.07 20.12
C ASN A 55 22.13 -3.25 19.40
N VAL A 56 22.88 -3.98 18.58
CA VAL A 56 22.37 -5.18 17.90
C VAL A 56 21.97 -6.25 18.92
N ILE A 57 22.82 -6.54 19.92
CA ILE A 57 22.51 -7.50 21.00
C ILE A 57 21.24 -7.09 21.74
N PHE A 58 21.13 -5.82 22.13
CA PHE A 58 19.96 -5.29 22.82
C PHE A 58 18.65 -5.52 22.02
N ASN A 59 18.68 -5.24 20.71
CA ASN A 59 17.52 -5.45 19.86
C ASN A 59 17.21 -6.94 19.64
N LEU A 60 18.23 -7.81 19.55
CA LEU A 60 18.04 -9.26 19.39
C LEU A 60 17.41 -9.94 20.61
N LYS A 61 17.65 -9.40 21.82
CA LYS A 61 17.07 -9.90 23.09
C LYS A 61 15.60 -9.54 23.26
N LYS A 62 15.09 -8.51 22.55
CA LYS A 62 13.69 -8.08 22.65
C LYS A 62 12.74 -9.07 21.98
N LYS A 63 11.63 -9.40 22.66
CA LYS A 63 10.61 -10.32 22.14
C LYS A 63 9.69 -9.68 21.09
N ASP A 64 9.60 -8.35 21.09
CA ASP A 64 8.76 -7.53 20.21
C ASP A 64 9.54 -6.86 19.07
N VAL A 65 10.73 -7.41 18.74
CA VAL A 65 11.61 -6.88 17.69
C VAL A 65 11.99 -7.97 16.69
N LEU A 66 11.85 -7.64 15.42
CA LEU A 66 12.40 -8.37 14.28
C LEU A 66 13.40 -7.48 13.56
N PHE A 67 14.69 -7.85 13.61
CA PHE A 67 15.76 -7.06 13.03
C PHE A 67 16.50 -7.85 11.96
N PHE A 68 16.58 -7.29 10.75
CA PHE A 68 17.12 -7.96 9.57
C PHE A 68 18.15 -7.11 8.85
N GLY A 69 19.17 -7.80 8.30
CA GLY A 69 20.04 -7.26 7.26
C GLY A 69 19.44 -7.49 5.87
N ILE A 70 19.64 -6.53 4.98
CA ILE A 70 19.26 -6.59 3.57
C ILE A 70 20.48 -6.93 2.74
N PHE A 71 20.38 -7.96 1.90
CA PHE A 71 21.49 -8.47 1.10
C PHE A 71 21.18 -8.47 -0.39
N PHE A 72 22.12 -7.98 -1.17
CA PHE A 72 22.17 -8.28 -2.60
C PHE A 72 23.27 -9.33 -2.80
N GLN A 73 22.87 -10.52 -3.27
CA GLN A 73 23.75 -11.71 -3.28
C GLN A 73 24.33 -11.97 -1.86
N LYS A 74 25.67 -11.88 -1.71
CA LYS A 74 26.38 -12.04 -0.44
C LYS A 74 26.65 -10.71 0.29
N LYS A 75 26.48 -9.56 -0.39
CA LYS A 75 26.83 -8.25 0.16
C LYS A 75 25.71 -7.70 1.04
N HIS A 76 26.01 -7.35 2.28
CA HIS A 76 25.15 -6.63 3.20
C HIS A 76 25.06 -5.16 2.74
N ILE A 77 23.85 -4.64 2.45
CA ILE A 77 23.64 -3.34 1.84
C ILE A 77 22.75 -2.39 2.65
N GLY A 78 22.10 -2.91 3.68
CA GLY A 78 21.19 -2.14 4.51
C GLY A 78 20.51 -2.99 5.57
N ASN A 79 19.63 -2.36 6.35
CA ASN A 79 18.88 -3.02 7.42
C ASN A 79 17.43 -2.60 7.42
N ILE A 80 16.56 -3.50 7.90
CA ILE A 80 15.19 -3.20 8.26
C ILE A 80 14.89 -3.76 9.64
N LYS A 81 14.26 -2.94 10.49
CA LYS A 81 13.86 -3.32 11.85
C LYS A 81 12.39 -3.07 12.03
N PHE A 82 11.69 -4.07 12.53
CA PHE A 82 10.34 -3.95 13.05
C PHE A 82 10.40 -4.03 14.56
N GLU A 83 9.76 -3.09 15.24
CA GLU A 83 9.81 -2.97 16.70
C GLU A 83 8.44 -2.60 17.27
N LYS A 84 8.28 -2.75 18.58
CA LYS A 84 6.99 -2.58 19.25
C LYS A 84 5.90 -3.42 18.55
N ILE A 85 6.28 -4.65 18.19
CA ILE A 85 5.37 -5.59 17.56
C ILE A 85 4.36 -6.01 18.61
N ASP A 86 3.10 -5.71 18.36
CA ASP A 86 1.98 -6.04 19.22
C ASP A 86 0.97 -6.90 18.45
N LEU A 87 0.88 -8.16 18.82
CA LEU A 87 -0.02 -9.13 18.21
C LEU A 87 -1.49 -8.87 18.56
N ASN A 88 -1.78 -8.26 19.72
CA ASN A 88 -3.15 -7.95 20.14
C ASN A 88 -3.73 -6.83 19.28
N THR A 89 -2.95 -5.78 19.02
CA THR A 89 -3.37 -4.67 18.16
C THR A 89 -3.00 -4.88 16.70
N SER A 90 -2.31 -6.01 16.38
CA SER A 90 -1.81 -6.34 15.03
C SER A 90 -0.96 -5.22 14.43
N SER A 91 -0.08 -4.64 15.24
CA SER A 91 0.67 -3.44 14.87
C SER A 91 2.17 -3.57 15.05
N SER A 92 2.92 -2.77 14.29
CA SER A 92 4.37 -2.63 14.43
C SER A 92 4.84 -1.27 13.96
N TYR A 93 5.89 -0.77 14.58
CA TYR A 93 6.72 0.31 14.04
C TYR A 93 7.86 -0.29 13.22
N PHE A 94 8.36 0.47 12.25
CA PHE A 94 9.55 0.04 11.52
C PHE A 94 10.49 1.19 11.20
N GLY A 95 11.76 0.82 11.00
CA GLY A 95 12.82 1.67 10.44
C GLY A 95 13.59 0.91 9.37
N ILE A 96 14.00 1.59 8.32
CA ILE A 96 14.80 1.04 7.23
C ILE A 96 15.99 1.95 6.92
N LEU A 97 17.16 1.35 6.72
CA LEU A 97 18.39 2.02 6.32
C LEU A 97 18.98 1.31 5.11
N ILE A 98 19.15 2.03 4.00
CA ILE A 98 20.01 1.59 2.89
C ILE A 98 21.38 2.23 3.10
N GLY A 99 22.28 1.44 3.67
CA GLY A 99 23.63 1.90 4.06
C GLY A 99 24.52 2.15 2.86
N GLU A 100 24.60 1.20 1.96
CA GLU A 100 25.41 1.29 0.75
C GLU A 100 24.89 2.35 -0.22
N LYS A 101 25.65 3.44 -0.43
CA LYS A 101 25.26 4.60 -1.25
C LYS A 101 24.81 4.21 -2.67
N LYS A 102 25.52 3.28 -3.30
CA LYS A 102 25.22 2.84 -4.67
C LYS A 102 23.85 2.17 -4.83
N TRP A 103 23.23 1.75 -3.72
CA TRP A 103 21.90 1.11 -3.70
C TRP A 103 20.76 2.08 -3.37
N ARG A 104 21.07 3.32 -2.97
CA ARG A 104 20.05 4.36 -2.73
C ARG A 104 19.40 4.79 -4.04
N LYS A 105 18.14 5.22 -3.97
CA LYS A 105 17.31 5.64 -5.13
C LYS A 105 17.11 4.57 -6.22
N LYS A 106 17.48 3.31 -5.96
CA LYS A 106 17.30 2.16 -6.87
C LYS A 106 16.10 1.25 -6.52
N GLY A 107 15.12 1.78 -5.80
CA GLY A 107 13.90 1.06 -5.42
C GLY A 107 14.06 0.03 -4.30
N VAL A 108 15.25 -0.14 -3.72
CA VAL A 108 15.54 -1.14 -2.67
C VAL A 108 14.57 -1.03 -1.50
N ALA A 109 14.43 0.18 -0.93
CA ALA A 109 13.57 0.39 0.24
C ALA A 109 12.10 0.07 -0.06
N ARG A 110 11.60 0.43 -1.27
CA ARG A 110 10.23 0.08 -1.70
C ARG A 110 10.03 -1.44 -1.71
N GLU A 111 10.87 -2.15 -2.45
CA GLU A 111 10.76 -3.59 -2.66
C GLU A 111 10.85 -4.37 -1.34
N VAL A 112 11.83 -4.01 -0.49
CA VAL A 112 12.03 -4.66 0.81
C VAL A 112 10.86 -4.38 1.75
N LEU A 113 10.35 -3.14 1.80
CA LEU A 113 9.21 -2.79 2.65
C LEU A 113 7.93 -3.51 2.24
N GLU A 114 7.59 -3.50 0.93
CA GLU A 114 6.41 -4.19 0.42
C GLU A 114 6.46 -5.67 0.81
N LYS A 115 7.56 -6.36 0.48
CA LYS A 115 7.70 -7.79 0.80
C LYS A 115 7.71 -8.08 2.30
N SER A 116 8.36 -7.23 3.09
CA SER A 116 8.41 -7.41 4.54
C SER A 116 7.04 -7.25 5.19
N MET A 117 6.28 -6.25 4.79
CA MET A 117 4.92 -6.03 5.31
C MET A 117 3.99 -7.21 4.95
N ASP A 118 4.07 -7.72 3.72
CA ASP A 118 3.30 -8.90 3.30
C ASP A 118 3.64 -10.12 4.16
N ILE A 119 4.92 -10.41 4.38
CA ILE A 119 5.37 -11.54 5.22
C ILE A 119 4.92 -11.37 6.68
N LEU A 120 4.98 -10.17 7.24
CA LEU A 120 4.51 -9.93 8.62
C LEU A 120 2.99 -10.10 8.72
N TYR A 121 2.25 -9.68 7.70
CA TYR A 121 0.81 -9.90 7.62
C TYR A 121 0.47 -11.40 7.54
N GLU A 122 1.07 -12.12 6.60
CA GLU A 122 0.82 -13.54 6.37
C GLU A 122 1.20 -14.42 7.58
N LYS A 123 2.37 -14.16 8.19
CA LYS A 123 2.90 -15.03 9.26
C LYS A 123 2.41 -14.68 10.65
N PHE A 124 2.23 -13.40 10.94
CA PHE A 124 1.96 -12.91 12.28
C PHE A 124 0.65 -12.14 12.43
N GLY A 125 -0.06 -11.88 11.32
CA GLY A 125 -1.28 -11.08 11.32
C GLY A 125 -1.04 -9.59 11.59
N ILE A 126 0.18 -9.09 11.38
CA ILE A 126 0.50 -7.67 11.54
C ILE A 126 0.06 -6.92 10.29
N PHE A 127 -0.89 -6.03 10.42
CA PHE A 127 -1.44 -5.24 9.30
C PHE A 127 -1.39 -3.73 9.52
N LYS A 128 -1.07 -3.26 10.72
CA LYS A 128 -0.93 -1.84 11.06
C LYS A 128 0.56 -1.50 11.17
N PHE A 129 1.05 -0.69 10.24
CA PHE A 129 2.46 -0.30 10.20
C PHE A 129 2.61 1.19 10.45
N PHE A 130 3.49 1.53 11.38
CA PHE A 130 3.80 2.90 11.79
C PHE A 130 5.27 3.22 11.54
N LEU A 131 5.55 4.47 11.25
CA LEU A 131 6.92 4.99 11.17
C LEU A 131 7.00 6.43 11.66
N GLY A 132 8.20 6.84 12.07
CA GLY A 132 8.60 8.23 12.22
C GLY A 132 9.59 8.60 11.11
N VAL A 133 9.41 9.75 10.49
CA VAL A 133 10.32 10.26 9.46
C VAL A 133 10.58 11.73 9.69
N ASN A 134 11.84 12.15 9.61
CA ASN A 134 12.19 13.57 9.69
C ASN A 134 11.46 14.35 8.58
N LYS A 135 10.83 15.47 8.94
CA LYS A 135 10.04 16.31 8.02
C LYS A 135 10.86 16.84 6.84
N GLU A 136 12.17 16.96 7.01
CA GLU A 136 13.09 17.38 5.95
C GLU A 136 13.47 16.24 4.99
N ASN A 137 13.26 14.97 5.37
CA ASN A 137 13.54 13.84 4.51
C ASN A 137 12.44 13.65 3.46
N LYS A 138 12.41 14.55 2.47
CA LYS A 138 11.38 14.60 1.43
C LYS A 138 11.35 13.33 0.59
N ASP A 139 12.53 12.74 0.32
CA ASP A 139 12.64 11.48 -0.46
C ASP A 139 11.96 10.31 0.27
N ALA A 140 12.21 10.16 1.57
CA ALA A 140 11.57 9.13 2.38
C ALA A 140 10.06 9.36 2.52
N ILE A 141 9.62 10.60 2.76
CA ILE A 141 8.18 10.94 2.83
C ILE A 141 7.49 10.59 1.51
N LYS A 142 8.10 10.94 0.36
CA LYS A 142 7.56 10.61 -0.97
C LYS A 142 7.48 9.10 -1.18
N LEU A 143 8.52 8.35 -0.77
CA LEU A 143 8.53 6.89 -0.82
C LEU A 143 7.36 6.30 -0.02
N TYR A 144 7.21 6.71 1.25
CA TYR A 144 6.16 6.18 2.12
C TYR A 144 4.75 6.58 1.64
N SER A 145 4.57 7.81 1.18
CA SER A 145 3.29 8.24 0.59
C SER A 145 2.94 7.42 -0.67
N ASN A 146 3.93 7.13 -1.51
CA ASN A 146 3.75 6.29 -2.70
C ASN A 146 3.47 4.81 -2.35
N LEU A 147 3.87 4.36 -1.16
CA LEU A 147 3.53 3.05 -0.59
C LEU A 147 2.17 3.02 0.12
N GLY A 148 1.44 4.15 0.14
CA GLY A 148 0.13 4.26 0.76
C GLY A 148 0.15 4.58 2.26
N PHE A 149 1.29 5.02 2.80
CA PHE A 149 1.32 5.55 4.15
C PHE A 149 0.70 6.94 4.20
N MET A 150 -0.14 7.17 5.19
CA MET A 150 -0.80 8.46 5.46
C MET A 150 -0.15 9.16 6.65
N LYS A 151 -0.10 10.48 6.58
CA LYS A 151 0.37 11.30 7.71
C LYS A 151 -0.63 11.24 8.85
N ILE A 152 -0.13 11.06 10.07
CA ILE A 152 -0.92 11.16 11.29
C ILE A 152 -0.70 12.54 11.86
N GLN A 153 -1.80 13.27 12.14
CA GLN A 153 -1.72 14.54 12.86
C GLN A 153 -1.34 14.26 14.31
N SER A 154 -0.24 14.86 14.77
CA SER A 154 0.13 14.84 16.18
C SER A 154 -0.45 16.09 16.87
N LYS A 155 -1.15 15.91 17.98
CA LYS A 155 -1.63 17.03 18.81
C LYS A 155 -0.49 17.87 19.40
N LYS A 156 0.75 17.33 19.44
CA LYS A 156 1.93 18.04 19.94
C LYS A 156 2.74 18.62 18.77
N LYS A 157 2.74 19.95 18.65
CA LYS A 157 3.43 20.71 17.57
C LYS A 157 4.97 20.60 17.56
N LYS A 158 5.60 20.03 18.59
CA LYS A 158 7.06 20.06 18.82
C LYS A 158 7.87 18.88 18.24
N PHE A 159 7.29 17.98 17.44
CA PHE A 159 8.06 16.86 16.91
C PHE A 159 8.72 17.18 15.56
N ILE A 160 10.04 16.99 15.50
CA ILE A 160 10.86 17.03 14.26
C ILE A 160 10.40 15.93 13.30
N ASN A 161 9.87 14.82 13.83
CA ASN A 161 9.46 13.67 13.05
C ASN A 161 7.97 13.70 12.68
N GLN A 162 7.67 13.48 11.39
CA GLN A 162 6.34 13.20 10.90
C GLN A 162 6.01 11.74 11.16
N LYS A 163 4.94 11.46 11.92
CA LYS A 163 4.41 10.11 12.04
C LYS A 163 3.58 9.75 10.80
N MET A 164 3.77 8.54 10.29
CA MET A 164 2.98 8.00 9.18
C MET A 164 2.48 6.60 9.52
N PHE A 165 1.37 6.22 8.91
CA PHE A 165 0.65 4.98 9.17
C PHE A 165 0.17 4.36 7.88
N LYS A 166 0.22 3.02 7.80
CA LYS A 166 -0.41 2.21 6.75
C LYS A 166 -1.13 1.02 7.38
N ASN A 167 -2.32 0.74 6.87
CA ASN A 167 -3.08 -0.46 7.23
C ASN A 167 -3.20 -1.37 6.00
N LEU A 168 -2.79 -2.63 6.14
CA LEU A 168 -2.89 -3.66 5.10
C LEU A 168 -4.18 -4.49 5.22
N GLN A 169 -4.92 -4.35 6.33
CA GLN A 169 -6.16 -5.09 6.51
C GLN A 169 -7.13 -4.71 5.39
N LYS A 170 -7.53 -5.71 4.63
CA LYS A 170 -8.59 -5.55 3.63
C LYS A 170 -9.92 -5.59 4.38
N SER A 171 -10.64 -4.48 4.39
CA SER A 171 -12.04 -4.48 4.84
C SER A 171 -12.87 -5.34 3.90
N LYS A 172 -13.83 -6.07 4.45
CA LYS A 172 -14.88 -6.75 3.67
C LYS A 172 -15.97 -5.77 3.22
N ILE A 173 -15.93 -4.52 3.73
CA ILE A 173 -16.90 -3.47 3.38
C ILE A 173 -16.42 -2.74 2.14
N VAL A 174 -17.33 -2.54 1.21
CA VAL A 174 -17.16 -1.73 0.00
C VAL A 174 -18.12 -0.56 0.07
N ILE A 175 -17.64 0.66 -0.15
CA ILE A 175 -18.50 1.84 -0.21
C ILE A 175 -19.15 1.93 -1.60
N GLY A 176 -20.45 1.79 -1.68
CA GLY A 176 -21.23 2.08 -2.88
C GLY A 176 -21.31 3.59 -3.13
N THR A 177 -21.21 4.01 -4.39
CA THR A 177 -21.13 5.43 -4.75
C THR A 177 -22.27 5.91 -5.66
N ALA A 178 -23.36 5.18 -5.76
CA ALA A 178 -24.51 5.57 -6.59
C ALA A 178 -25.01 6.98 -6.23
N GLN A 179 -25.13 7.29 -4.94
CA GLN A 179 -25.54 8.63 -4.45
C GLN A 179 -24.47 9.72 -4.66
N PHE A 180 -23.25 9.36 -5.01
CA PHE A 180 -22.24 10.38 -5.31
C PHE A 180 -22.51 11.05 -6.66
N GLY A 181 -23.06 10.33 -7.62
CA GLY A 181 -23.27 10.82 -8.96
C GLY A 181 -24.72 11.16 -9.33
N SER A 182 -25.68 10.57 -8.62
CA SER A 182 -27.12 10.74 -8.91
C SER A 182 -27.94 10.77 -7.62
N GLN A 183 -29.15 11.27 -7.73
CA GLN A 183 -30.16 11.11 -6.69
C GLN A 183 -30.68 9.66 -6.76
N TYR A 184 -30.23 8.82 -5.83
CA TYR A 184 -30.49 7.38 -5.85
C TYR A 184 -31.05 6.92 -4.50
N GLY A 185 -32.02 5.99 -4.55
CA GLY A 185 -32.63 5.36 -3.36
C GLY A 185 -34.11 5.74 -3.18
N ILE A 186 -34.92 4.76 -2.76
CA ILE A 186 -36.39 4.89 -2.62
C ILE A 186 -36.78 5.96 -1.61
N ASN A 187 -36.00 6.15 -0.56
CA ASN A 187 -36.26 7.12 0.52
C ASN A 187 -35.38 8.37 0.43
N ASN A 188 -34.76 8.63 -0.73
CA ASN A 188 -33.82 9.73 -0.85
C ASN A 188 -34.49 10.98 -1.41
N ASN A 189 -35.16 11.73 -0.55
CA ASN A 189 -35.65 13.08 -0.83
C ASN A 189 -34.52 14.15 -0.76
N GLN A 190 -33.27 13.72 -0.52
CA GLN A 190 -32.14 14.63 -0.37
C GLN A 190 -31.50 14.96 -1.72
N LYS A 191 -30.93 16.15 -1.80
CA LYS A 191 -30.12 16.59 -2.92
C LYS A 191 -28.86 15.71 -3.06
N LYS A 192 -28.31 15.64 -4.26
CA LYS A 192 -27.02 15.01 -4.56
C LYS A 192 -25.97 15.39 -3.52
N ILE A 193 -25.23 14.41 -3.00
CA ILE A 193 -24.19 14.61 -1.97
C ILE A 193 -23.11 15.58 -2.47
N SER A 194 -22.71 16.54 -1.66
CA SER A 194 -21.69 17.52 -2.01
C SER A 194 -20.28 16.90 -2.11
N ASN A 195 -19.37 17.51 -2.87
CA ASN A 195 -17.98 17.05 -2.96
C ASN A 195 -17.26 17.09 -1.61
N LEU A 196 -17.64 18.01 -0.72
CA LEU A 196 -17.09 18.10 0.63
C LEU A 196 -17.50 16.87 1.46
N GLU A 197 -18.77 16.46 1.37
CA GLU A 197 -19.27 15.26 2.06
C GLU A 197 -18.65 13.99 1.52
N ILE A 198 -18.53 13.84 0.20
CA ILE A 198 -17.82 12.69 -0.40
C ILE A 198 -16.39 12.62 0.12
N LYS A 199 -15.70 13.77 0.25
CA LYS A 199 -14.36 13.82 0.83
C LYS A 199 -14.36 13.40 2.30
N LYS A 200 -15.37 13.79 3.10
CA LYS A 200 -15.53 13.35 4.49
C LYS A 200 -15.76 11.85 4.57
N ILE A 201 -16.68 11.29 3.75
CA ILE A 201 -16.98 9.86 3.68
C ILE A 201 -15.70 9.08 3.32
N LYS A 202 -14.98 9.49 2.28
CA LYS A 202 -13.71 8.88 1.91
C LYS A 202 -12.71 8.86 3.05
N ASN A 203 -12.50 10.00 3.71
CA ASN A 203 -11.55 10.11 4.81
C ASN A 203 -11.96 9.25 6.02
N TYR A 204 -13.25 9.19 6.34
CA TYR A 204 -13.79 8.35 7.39
C TYR A 204 -13.62 6.86 7.05
N ALA A 205 -13.94 6.45 5.81
CA ALA A 205 -13.75 5.09 5.32
C ALA A 205 -12.28 4.65 5.48
N ILE A 206 -11.34 5.45 4.98
CA ILE A 206 -9.90 5.17 5.06
C ILE A 206 -9.45 5.07 6.53
N LYS A 207 -9.91 5.98 7.41
CA LYS A 207 -9.59 5.94 8.85
C LYS A 207 -10.05 4.64 9.51
N ASN A 208 -11.15 4.05 9.02
CA ASN A 208 -11.72 2.79 9.50
C ASN A 208 -11.32 1.58 8.64
N CYS A 209 -10.23 1.68 7.87
CA CYS A 209 -9.66 0.58 7.07
C CYS A 209 -10.55 0.12 5.91
N ILE A 210 -11.55 0.91 5.52
CA ILE A 210 -12.38 0.65 4.35
C ILE A 210 -11.68 1.29 3.14
N ASN A 211 -11.07 0.45 2.30
CA ASN A 211 -10.24 0.91 1.20
C ASN A 211 -10.85 0.62 -0.17
N SER A 212 -12.06 0.07 -0.20
CA SER A 212 -12.74 -0.35 -1.43
C SER A 212 -13.95 0.51 -1.71
N PHE A 213 -14.08 0.97 -2.96
CA PHE A 213 -15.19 1.78 -3.46
C PHE A 213 -15.74 1.14 -4.72
N GLU A 214 -17.05 0.98 -4.78
CA GLU A 214 -17.76 0.50 -5.95
C GLU A 214 -18.50 1.66 -6.60
N THR A 215 -18.33 1.81 -7.90
CA THR A 215 -18.96 2.82 -8.74
C THR A 215 -19.45 2.20 -10.05
N ALA A 216 -20.06 2.98 -10.92
CA ALA A 216 -20.47 2.57 -12.23
C ALA A 216 -20.56 3.75 -13.21
N GLN A 217 -20.43 3.47 -14.51
CA GLN A 217 -20.66 4.45 -15.56
C GLN A 217 -22.08 5.01 -15.54
N SER A 218 -23.04 4.20 -15.08
CA SER A 218 -24.46 4.57 -14.99
C SER A 218 -24.78 5.40 -13.74
N TYR A 219 -23.82 5.68 -12.85
CA TYR A 219 -24.04 6.47 -11.64
C TYR A 219 -23.76 7.98 -11.87
N GLY A 220 -24.24 8.52 -12.98
CA GLY A 220 -24.07 9.93 -13.32
C GLY A 220 -22.61 10.36 -13.38
N ASP A 221 -22.20 11.35 -12.59
CA ASP A 221 -20.83 11.87 -12.55
C ASP A 221 -19.97 11.27 -11.42
N ALA A 222 -20.40 10.14 -10.77
CA ALA A 222 -19.72 9.54 -9.63
C ALA A 222 -18.24 9.21 -9.92
N GLU A 223 -17.93 8.63 -11.10
CA GLU A 223 -16.54 8.32 -11.49
C GLU A 223 -15.66 9.57 -11.55
N SER A 224 -16.16 10.66 -12.14
CA SER A 224 -15.43 11.94 -12.25
C SER A 224 -15.19 12.55 -10.88
N ARG A 225 -16.19 12.51 -9.99
CA ARG A 225 -16.08 13.02 -8.62
C ARG A 225 -15.09 12.22 -7.78
N LEU A 226 -15.06 10.89 -7.93
CA LEU A 226 -14.03 10.05 -7.32
C LEU A 226 -12.64 10.37 -7.86
N GLY A 227 -12.53 10.63 -9.17
CA GLY A 227 -11.26 11.01 -9.82
C GLY A 227 -10.65 12.30 -9.28
N ILE A 228 -11.49 13.28 -8.88
CA ILE A 228 -11.03 14.52 -8.23
C ILE A 228 -10.44 14.23 -6.84
N LEU A 229 -10.91 13.22 -6.15
CA LEU A 229 -10.51 12.87 -4.78
C LEU A 229 -9.22 12.08 -4.68
N ASN A 230 -8.52 11.79 -5.76
CA ASN A 230 -7.30 10.99 -5.79
C ASN A 230 -7.46 9.59 -5.15
N MET A 231 -7.97 8.65 -5.94
CA MET A 231 -8.25 7.27 -5.51
C MET A 231 -7.06 6.30 -5.71
N LYS A 232 -5.85 6.77 -6.03
CA LYS A 232 -4.68 5.94 -6.47
C LYS A 232 -4.33 4.78 -5.55
N ASN A 233 -4.55 4.91 -4.24
CA ASN A 233 -4.20 3.89 -3.24
C ASN A 233 -5.42 3.13 -2.72
N LEU A 234 -6.55 3.25 -3.39
CA LEU A 234 -7.79 2.60 -3.03
C LEU A 234 -8.19 1.57 -4.09
N SER A 235 -8.94 0.57 -3.67
CA SER A 235 -9.49 -0.44 -4.57
C SER A 235 -10.78 0.10 -5.18
N VAL A 236 -10.71 0.56 -6.41
CA VAL A 236 -11.89 1.02 -7.13
C VAL A 236 -12.42 -0.07 -8.04
N ILE A 237 -13.68 -0.43 -7.85
CA ILE A 237 -14.45 -1.33 -8.69
C ILE A 237 -15.43 -0.49 -9.48
N THR A 238 -15.48 -0.65 -10.80
CA THR A 238 -16.48 0.03 -11.61
C THR A 238 -17.30 -0.95 -12.45
N LYS A 239 -18.44 -0.51 -12.95
CA LYS A 239 -19.30 -1.29 -13.85
C LYS A 239 -19.40 -0.57 -15.18
N ILE A 240 -19.19 -1.32 -16.28
CA ILE A 240 -19.48 -0.80 -17.61
C ILE A 240 -20.99 -0.76 -17.81
N LYS A 241 -21.46 0.30 -18.46
CA LYS A 241 -22.88 0.48 -18.75
C LYS A 241 -23.42 -0.65 -19.63
N ARG A 242 -24.75 -0.76 -19.68
CA ARG A 242 -25.45 -1.76 -20.49
C ARG A 242 -24.94 -1.81 -21.94
N LEU A 243 -24.71 -3.03 -22.42
CA LEU A 243 -24.23 -3.34 -23.77
C LEU A 243 -25.39 -3.70 -24.71
N ASN A 244 -26.62 -3.90 -24.18
CA ASN A 244 -27.83 -4.32 -24.91
C ASN A 244 -27.66 -5.70 -25.57
N GLN A 245 -26.98 -6.62 -24.90
CA GLN A 245 -26.68 -7.97 -25.37
C GLN A 245 -25.83 -8.01 -26.68
N GLU A 246 -25.18 -6.91 -27.01
CA GLU A 246 -24.30 -6.82 -28.15
C GLU A 246 -22.84 -7.01 -27.74
N TYR A 247 -22.11 -7.87 -28.46
CA TYR A 247 -20.68 -8.00 -28.29
C TYR A 247 -19.95 -7.09 -29.29
N ASP A 248 -19.34 -6.04 -28.76
CA ASP A 248 -18.39 -5.19 -29.51
C ASP A 248 -17.14 -4.94 -28.65
N GLN A 249 -16.05 -5.58 -29.06
CA GLN A 249 -14.77 -5.48 -28.38
C GLN A 249 -14.23 -4.04 -28.32
N LYS A 250 -14.37 -3.27 -29.41
CA LYS A 250 -13.88 -1.87 -29.48
C LYS A 250 -14.69 -0.98 -28.54
N LYS A 251 -16.02 -1.15 -28.51
CA LYS A 251 -16.96 -0.45 -27.62
C LYS A 251 -16.63 -0.73 -26.17
N ILE A 252 -16.47 -2.01 -25.78
CA ILE A 252 -16.11 -2.40 -24.41
C ILE A 252 -14.79 -1.79 -23.98
N TYR A 253 -13.77 -1.82 -24.85
CA TYR A 253 -12.47 -1.25 -24.56
C TYR A 253 -12.52 0.27 -24.41
N ALA A 254 -13.29 0.96 -25.25
CA ALA A 254 -13.52 2.40 -25.15
C ALA A 254 -14.21 2.79 -23.83
N LEU A 255 -15.21 2.02 -23.39
CA LEU A 255 -15.89 2.21 -22.10
C LEU A 255 -14.93 2.08 -20.92
N ILE A 256 -14.04 1.08 -20.93
CA ILE A 256 -13.03 0.91 -19.88
C ILE A 256 -12.06 2.10 -19.84
N LYS A 257 -11.59 2.55 -21.01
CA LYS A 257 -10.70 3.74 -21.10
C LYS A 257 -11.37 5.01 -20.57
N ASP A 258 -12.66 5.20 -20.88
CA ASP A 258 -13.43 6.33 -20.38
C ASP A 258 -13.52 6.33 -18.85
N SER A 259 -13.84 5.17 -18.24
CA SER A 259 -13.82 5.03 -16.78
C SER A 259 -12.46 5.36 -16.17
N LEU A 260 -11.38 4.83 -16.72
CA LEU A 260 -10.03 5.13 -16.24
C LEU A 260 -9.68 6.62 -16.32
N LYS A 261 -10.10 7.29 -17.42
CA LYS A 261 -9.93 8.73 -17.62
C LYS A 261 -10.72 9.52 -16.56
N LYS A 262 -12.01 9.24 -16.37
CA LYS A 262 -12.88 9.89 -15.37
C LYS A 262 -12.36 9.69 -13.95
N LEU A 263 -11.98 8.47 -13.59
CA LEU A 263 -11.41 8.11 -12.28
C LEU A 263 -9.98 8.66 -12.07
N LYS A 264 -9.32 9.15 -13.11
CA LYS A 264 -7.90 9.57 -13.11
C LYS A 264 -6.97 8.48 -12.58
N LEU A 265 -7.27 7.22 -12.93
CA LEU A 265 -6.52 6.04 -12.55
C LEU A 265 -5.83 5.42 -13.77
N LYS A 266 -4.67 4.82 -13.54
CA LYS A 266 -4.02 3.96 -14.55
C LYS A 266 -4.61 2.55 -14.56
N GLN A 267 -5.17 2.12 -13.42
CA GLN A 267 -5.70 0.77 -13.19
C GLN A 267 -6.91 0.82 -12.26
N ILE A 268 -7.86 -0.06 -12.48
CA ILE A 268 -8.97 -0.35 -11.56
C ILE A 268 -8.71 -1.67 -10.81
N TYR A 269 -9.32 -1.82 -9.65
CA TYR A 269 -9.23 -3.05 -8.86
C TYR A 269 -10.17 -4.13 -9.41
N GLY A 270 -11.37 -3.77 -9.82
CA GLY A 270 -12.37 -4.67 -10.37
C GLY A 270 -13.19 -4.02 -11.46
N LEU A 271 -13.66 -4.84 -12.41
CA LEU A 271 -14.61 -4.47 -13.45
C LEU A 271 -15.81 -5.40 -13.39
N MET A 272 -16.98 -4.83 -13.42
CA MET A 272 -18.24 -5.57 -13.45
C MET A 272 -19.04 -5.20 -14.70
N ILE A 273 -19.95 -6.08 -15.09
CA ILE A 273 -21.02 -5.77 -16.03
C ILE A 273 -22.20 -5.19 -15.24
N HIS A 274 -22.81 -4.14 -15.73
CA HIS A 274 -23.91 -3.48 -15.02
C HIS A 274 -25.20 -4.29 -15.08
N ASP A 275 -25.49 -4.88 -16.24
CA ASP A 275 -26.67 -5.69 -16.48
C ASP A 275 -26.28 -7.14 -16.77
N THR A 276 -26.78 -8.09 -15.97
CA THR A 276 -26.47 -9.51 -16.13
C THR A 276 -26.97 -10.08 -17.46
N LYS A 277 -28.01 -9.50 -18.08
CA LYS A 277 -28.48 -9.87 -19.41
C LYS A 277 -27.39 -9.73 -20.49
N ASP A 278 -26.44 -8.84 -20.31
CA ASP A 278 -25.28 -8.69 -21.21
C ASP A 278 -24.29 -9.86 -21.16
N LEU A 279 -24.50 -10.82 -20.25
CA LEU A 279 -23.71 -12.07 -20.16
C LEU A 279 -24.49 -13.29 -20.65
N GLU A 280 -25.73 -13.13 -21.15
CA GLU A 280 -26.55 -14.21 -21.65
C GLU A 280 -26.25 -14.47 -23.14
N GLY A 281 -26.53 -15.72 -23.58
CA GLY A 281 -26.39 -16.17 -24.95
C GLY A 281 -24.95 -16.12 -25.50
N THR A 282 -24.82 -16.21 -26.81
CA THR A 282 -23.56 -16.27 -27.53
C THR A 282 -22.75 -14.95 -27.39
N SER A 283 -23.43 -13.81 -27.46
CA SER A 283 -22.79 -12.49 -27.26
C SER A 283 -22.26 -12.32 -25.84
N GLY A 284 -23.01 -12.79 -24.85
CA GLY A 284 -22.59 -12.77 -23.46
C GLY A 284 -21.35 -13.62 -23.20
N LEU A 285 -21.28 -14.81 -23.77
CA LEU A 285 -20.10 -15.67 -23.72
C LEU A 285 -18.86 -14.99 -24.34
N LYS A 286 -19.03 -14.35 -25.52
CA LYS A 286 -17.95 -13.58 -26.16
C LYS A 286 -17.49 -12.42 -25.27
N THR A 287 -18.41 -11.68 -24.67
CA THR A 287 -18.14 -10.59 -23.73
C THR A 287 -17.34 -11.11 -22.52
N PHE A 288 -17.79 -12.20 -21.89
CA PHE A 288 -17.09 -12.83 -20.76
C PHE A 288 -15.68 -13.26 -21.12
N HIS A 289 -15.50 -13.97 -22.24
CA HIS A 289 -14.19 -14.40 -22.70
C HIS A 289 -13.26 -13.23 -22.99
N PHE A 290 -13.76 -12.17 -23.61
CA PHE A 290 -12.99 -10.96 -23.85
C PHE A 290 -12.51 -10.31 -22.54
N LEU A 291 -13.41 -10.12 -21.57
CA LEU A 291 -13.05 -9.57 -20.26
C LEU A 291 -12.01 -10.44 -19.53
N LYS A 292 -12.14 -11.77 -19.63
CA LYS A 292 -11.17 -12.73 -19.08
C LYS A 292 -9.80 -12.62 -19.77
N THR A 293 -9.75 -12.35 -21.07
CA THR A 293 -8.49 -12.12 -21.80
C THR A 293 -7.87 -10.78 -21.43
N LEU A 294 -8.68 -9.74 -21.26
CA LEU A 294 -8.21 -8.44 -20.73
C LEU A 294 -7.55 -8.61 -19.36
N LYS A 295 -8.15 -9.38 -18.46
CA LYS A 295 -7.54 -9.67 -17.15
C LYS A 295 -6.18 -10.33 -17.28
N LYS A 296 -6.00 -11.31 -18.18
CA LYS A 296 -4.72 -12.02 -18.40
C LYS A 296 -3.65 -11.13 -19.06
N LYS A 297 -4.00 -10.38 -20.10
CA LYS A 297 -3.09 -9.50 -20.84
C LYS A 297 -2.73 -8.23 -20.05
N VAL A 298 -3.64 -7.78 -19.21
CA VAL A 298 -3.66 -6.46 -18.56
C VAL A 298 -3.18 -6.51 -17.12
N ASN A 299 -2.81 -7.69 -16.59
CA ASN A 299 -2.21 -7.82 -15.24
C ASN A 299 -0.98 -6.91 -15.02
N LYS A 300 -0.46 -6.27 -16.07
CA LYS A 300 0.62 -5.28 -15.97
C LYS A 300 0.18 -3.83 -16.17
N GLU A 301 -0.93 -3.54 -16.87
CA GLU A 301 -1.27 -2.17 -17.26
C GLU A 301 -2.58 -1.59 -16.68
N TYR A 302 -3.69 -2.35 -16.57
CA TYR A 302 -5.01 -1.78 -16.23
C TYR A 302 -5.75 -2.40 -15.05
N TRP A 303 -5.30 -3.54 -14.49
CA TRP A 303 -6.07 -4.32 -13.52
C TRP A 303 -5.24 -4.91 -12.37
N ARG A 304 -5.75 -4.84 -11.13
CA ARG A 304 -5.09 -5.41 -9.93
C ARG A 304 -5.95 -6.37 -9.10
N GLY A 305 -7.07 -6.85 -9.57
CA GLY A 305 -7.99 -7.66 -8.75
C GLY A 305 -8.70 -8.80 -9.45
N SER A 306 -9.67 -9.40 -8.76
CA SER A 306 -10.55 -10.46 -9.28
C SER A 306 -11.72 -9.90 -10.09
N LEU A 307 -12.20 -10.70 -11.06
CA LEU A 307 -13.51 -10.54 -11.66
C LEU A 307 -14.58 -10.86 -10.63
#